data_fe07dd48abc8d6ffe40b1f9db8f309f4
#
_entry.id   fe07dd48abc8d6ffe40b1f9db8f309f4
#
_cell.length_a   1.000
_cell.length_b   1.000
_cell.length_c   1.000
_cell.angle_alpha   90.00
_cell.angle_beta   90.00
_cell.angle_gamma   90.00
#
_symmetry.space_group_name_H-M   'P 1'
#
loop_
_entity.id
_entity.type
_entity.pdbx_description
1 polymer ?
#
loop_
_entity_poly.entity_id
_entity_poly.type
_entity_poly.pdbx_seq_one_letter_code
_entity_poly.pdbx_strand_id
1 'polypeptide(L)'
;GCAGCVISCPHDVIGYDHESGGYKPFHIEDELGPTDCGHGQKGCTSCTRACPRFRVWEPQANEHLFDRDRADDEVAGIYRSGYWDAVHTDILLTRASDDMVHQMGQDGGLVSAILIWAMEQGYIDGALTSYLEGGADSGSWKAIPGVATNRDEILAGAGSRYTYSANTLAYDEAVERGLSRLALVGMSCQSSIPPVMWSRKIGKVSKPILFNIGLLCSKTFDDSIFEELFEAKYG
;
A
#
# COMPACT_ATOMS: atom_id res chain seq x y z
N GLY A 1 -7.00 -3.37 7.23
CA GLY A 1 -6.53 -4.43 6.32
C GLY A 1 -5.89 -3.88 5.05
N CYS A 2 -5.06 -4.69 4.39
CA CYS A 2 -4.28 -4.26 3.23
C CYS A 2 -5.06 -4.19 1.90
N ALA A 3 -6.33 -4.60 1.88
CA ALA A 3 -7.22 -4.64 0.73
C ALA A 3 -6.76 -5.46 -0.51
N GLY A 4 -5.68 -6.23 -0.43
CA GLY A 4 -5.21 -7.07 -1.53
C GLY A 4 -6.26 -8.07 -2.03
N CYS A 5 -7.08 -8.60 -1.14
CA CYS A 5 -8.20 -9.48 -1.51
C CYS A 5 -9.31 -8.73 -2.26
N VAL A 6 -9.54 -7.46 -1.96
CA VAL A 6 -10.55 -6.63 -2.64
C VAL A 6 -10.16 -6.45 -4.10
N ILE A 7 -9.01 -5.82 -4.36
CA ILE A 7 -8.56 -5.51 -5.72
C ILE A 7 -8.28 -6.74 -6.59
N SER A 8 -8.04 -7.91 -5.98
CA SER A 8 -7.81 -9.16 -6.70
C SER A 8 -9.07 -9.97 -6.96
N CYS A 9 -10.21 -9.58 -6.40
CA CYS A 9 -11.46 -10.30 -6.59
C CYS A 9 -11.96 -10.13 -8.05
N PRO A 10 -12.10 -11.20 -8.83
CA PRO A 10 -12.62 -11.09 -10.20
C PRO A 10 -14.15 -11.06 -10.26
N HIS A 11 -14.82 -11.09 -9.10
CA HIS A 11 -16.27 -11.19 -8.97
C HIS A 11 -16.88 -10.00 -8.22
N ASP A 12 -16.02 -9.08 -7.72
CA ASP A 12 -16.40 -7.87 -7.01
C ASP A 12 -17.31 -8.08 -5.79
N VAL A 13 -17.12 -9.24 -5.12
CA VAL A 13 -17.92 -9.64 -3.93
C VAL A 13 -17.22 -9.36 -2.61
N ILE A 14 -16.13 -8.60 -2.62
CA ILE A 14 -15.41 -8.18 -1.41
C ILE A 14 -15.40 -6.66 -1.35
N GLY A 15 -16.10 -6.13 -0.37
CA GLY A 15 -16.10 -4.72 -0.02
C GLY A 15 -14.99 -4.36 0.97
N TYR A 16 -14.86 -3.07 1.25
CA TYR A 16 -13.93 -2.55 2.24
C TYR A 16 -14.62 -1.54 3.14
N ASP A 17 -14.47 -1.74 4.45
CA ASP A 17 -14.98 -0.83 5.46
C ASP A 17 -13.95 0.29 5.69
N HIS A 18 -14.34 1.53 5.42
CA HIS A 18 -13.55 2.74 5.60
C HIS A 18 -13.89 3.50 6.90
N GLU A 19 -14.85 3.00 7.66
CA GLU A 19 -15.27 3.66 8.88
C GLU A 19 -14.25 3.49 9.99
N SER A 20 -14.25 4.45 10.89
CA SER A 20 -13.41 4.47 12.07
C SER A 20 -13.56 3.16 12.87
N GLY A 21 -12.43 2.55 13.20
CA GLY A 21 -12.40 1.23 13.84
C GLY A 21 -12.62 0.02 12.91
N GLY A 22 -13.05 0.23 11.67
CA GLY A 22 -13.23 -0.81 10.66
C GLY A 22 -11.93 -1.14 9.93
N TYR A 23 -11.64 -0.42 8.90
CA TYR A 23 -10.47 -0.55 8.03
C TYR A 23 -10.11 -1.98 7.63
N LYS A 24 -11.11 -2.74 7.21
CA LYS A 24 -10.96 -4.15 6.86
C LYS A 24 -11.90 -4.57 5.73
N PRO A 25 -11.50 -5.59 4.95
CA PRO A 25 -12.37 -6.17 3.95
C PRO A 25 -13.51 -6.93 4.62
N PHE A 26 -14.69 -6.90 3.97
CA PHE A 26 -15.83 -7.73 4.32
C PHE A 26 -16.39 -8.39 3.05
N HIS A 27 -17.13 -9.45 3.24
CA HIS A 27 -17.83 -10.11 2.14
C HIS A 27 -19.18 -9.41 1.91
N ILE A 28 -19.45 -9.01 0.66
CA ILE A 28 -20.77 -8.49 0.29
C ILE A 28 -21.75 -9.65 0.34
N GLU A 29 -22.87 -9.46 1.02
CA GLU A 29 -23.88 -10.50 1.20
C GLU A 29 -24.36 -11.06 -0.13
N ASP A 30 -24.37 -12.38 -0.22
CA ASP A 30 -24.96 -13.14 -1.30
C ASP A 30 -25.95 -14.19 -0.72
N GLU A 31 -26.43 -15.12 -1.53
CA GLU A 31 -27.35 -16.17 -1.09
C GLU A 31 -26.79 -17.07 0.04
N LEU A 32 -25.47 -17.09 0.23
CA LEU A 32 -24.80 -17.89 1.25
C LEU A 32 -24.54 -17.12 2.56
N GLY A 33 -24.78 -15.81 2.56
CA GLY A 33 -24.54 -14.93 3.72
C GLY A 33 -23.16 -14.28 3.74
N PRO A 34 -22.88 -13.47 4.79
CA PRO A 34 -21.75 -12.53 4.81
C PRO A 34 -20.36 -13.18 4.97
N THR A 35 -20.28 -14.43 5.33
CA THR A 35 -19.02 -15.14 5.60
C THR A 35 -18.60 -16.11 4.51
N ASP A 36 -19.50 -16.44 3.60
CA ASP A 36 -19.28 -17.43 2.55
C ASP A 36 -19.33 -16.80 1.17
N CYS A 37 -18.48 -17.32 0.27
CA CYS A 37 -18.42 -16.89 -1.10
C CYS A 37 -18.81 -18.04 -2.05
N GLY A 38 -19.94 -17.90 -2.77
CA GLY A 38 -20.40 -18.89 -3.74
C GLY A 38 -19.36 -19.22 -4.82
N HIS A 39 -18.51 -18.27 -5.17
CA HIS A 39 -17.38 -18.51 -6.08
C HIS A 39 -16.25 -19.31 -5.41
N GLY A 40 -16.01 -19.09 -4.11
CA GLY A 40 -15.06 -19.87 -3.32
C GLY A 40 -15.47 -21.33 -3.21
N GLN A 41 -16.73 -21.60 -3.02
CA GLN A 41 -17.28 -22.98 -3.02
C GLN A 41 -17.12 -23.67 -4.37
N LYS A 42 -17.08 -22.92 -5.46
CA LYS A 42 -16.80 -23.43 -6.82
C LYS A 42 -15.29 -23.50 -7.14
N GLY A 43 -14.43 -23.28 -6.16
CA GLY A 43 -12.97 -23.42 -6.26
C GLY A 43 -12.20 -22.14 -6.59
N CYS A 44 -12.82 -20.96 -6.57
CA CYS A 44 -12.08 -19.70 -6.71
C CYS A 44 -11.20 -19.45 -5.49
N THR A 45 -9.93 -19.10 -5.71
CA THR A 45 -8.94 -18.84 -4.64
C THR A 45 -8.22 -17.52 -4.82
N SER A 46 -8.70 -16.60 -5.63
CA SER A 46 -8.01 -15.34 -5.97
C SER A 46 -7.68 -14.52 -4.74
N CYS A 47 -8.65 -14.25 -3.87
CA CYS A 47 -8.46 -13.46 -2.66
C CYS A 47 -7.49 -14.10 -1.65
N THR A 48 -7.55 -15.43 -1.45
CA THR A 48 -6.64 -16.14 -0.54
C THR A 48 -5.23 -16.24 -1.11
N ARG A 49 -5.08 -16.32 -2.43
CA ARG A 49 -3.77 -16.28 -3.10
C ARG A 49 -3.14 -14.88 -3.05
N ALA A 50 -3.93 -13.83 -3.12
CA ALA A 50 -3.46 -12.45 -3.02
C ALA A 50 -3.12 -12.03 -1.58
N CYS A 51 -3.61 -12.75 -0.58
CA CYS A 51 -3.51 -12.37 0.81
C CYS A 51 -2.12 -12.71 1.40
N PRO A 52 -1.35 -11.72 1.89
CA PRO A 52 -0.07 -11.97 2.57
C PRO A 52 -0.27 -12.54 3.99
N ARG A 53 -1.49 -12.53 4.53
CA ARG A 53 -1.82 -13.05 5.86
C ARG A 53 -2.30 -14.49 5.85
N PHE A 54 -2.66 -15.02 4.69
CA PHE A 54 -3.28 -16.34 4.60
C PHE A 54 -2.27 -17.49 4.52
N ARG A 55 -1.10 -17.26 3.92
CA ARG A 55 -0.04 -18.26 3.76
C ARG A 55 1.33 -17.60 3.86
N VAL A 56 2.33 -18.38 4.25
CA VAL A 56 3.73 -17.98 4.13
C VAL A 56 4.02 -17.65 2.66
N TRP A 57 4.60 -16.49 2.42
CA TRP A 57 4.81 -15.93 1.07
C TRP A 57 6.23 -15.41 0.86
N GLU A 58 6.93 -15.05 1.93
CA GLU A 58 8.24 -14.41 1.87
C GLU A 58 9.27 -15.23 1.08
N PRO A 59 9.44 -16.56 1.29
CA PRO A 59 10.40 -17.34 0.51
C PRO A 59 10.14 -17.27 -0.99
N GLN A 60 8.88 -17.37 -1.42
CA GLN A 60 8.51 -17.29 -2.83
C GLN A 60 8.73 -15.90 -3.43
N ALA A 61 8.48 -14.86 -2.63
CA ALA A 61 8.70 -13.49 -3.06
C ALA A 61 10.20 -13.16 -3.14
N ASN A 62 10.99 -13.61 -2.18
CA ASN A 62 12.44 -13.45 -2.18
C ASN A 62 13.08 -14.14 -3.39
N GLU A 63 12.70 -15.37 -3.65
CA GLU A 63 13.16 -16.11 -4.84
C GLU A 63 12.79 -15.38 -6.13
N HIS A 64 11.57 -14.83 -6.20
CA HIS A 64 11.10 -14.11 -7.38
C HIS A 64 11.82 -12.77 -7.60
N LEU A 65 12.14 -12.04 -6.53
CA LEU A 65 12.73 -10.70 -6.60
C LEU A 65 14.26 -10.71 -6.62
N PHE A 66 14.88 -11.69 -5.98
CA PHE A 66 16.31 -11.70 -5.69
C PHE A 66 17.02 -12.98 -6.17
N ASP A 67 16.31 -13.90 -6.85
CA ASP A 67 16.80 -15.24 -7.25
C ASP A 67 17.41 -16.04 -6.09
N ARG A 68 16.98 -15.76 -4.86
CA ARG A 68 17.36 -16.48 -3.64
C ARG A 68 16.37 -16.24 -2.52
N ASP A 69 16.25 -17.18 -1.61
CA ASP A 69 15.63 -16.95 -0.31
C ASP A 69 16.63 -16.33 0.68
N ARG A 70 16.12 -15.95 1.82
CA ARG A 70 16.91 -15.44 2.93
C ARG A 70 17.87 -16.52 3.44
N ALA A 71 19.13 -16.14 3.67
CA ALA A 71 20.09 -17.01 4.33
C ALA A 71 19.78 -17.17 5.84
N ASP A 72 20.27 -18.22 6.47
CA ASP A 72 19.99 -18.51 7.88
C ASP A 72 20.46 -17.42 8.85
N ASP A 73 21.46 -16.64 8.47
CA ASP A 73 21.99 -15.51 9.21
C ASP A 73 21.25 -14.19 8.93
N GLU A 74 20.48 -14.12 7.85
CA GLU A 74 19.58 -13.01 7.53
C GLU A 74 18.22 -13.18 8.23
N VAL A 75 18.21 -13.24 9.54
CA VAL A 75 16.96 -13.40 10.30
C VAL A 75 16.22 -12.08 10.35
N ALA A 76 15.13 -11.99 9.62
CA ALA A 76 14.23 -10.85 9.73
C ALA A 76 13.71 -10.75 11.17
N GLY A 77 13.95 -9.64 11.81
CA GLY A 77 13.33 -9.40 13.09
C GLY A 77 13.88 -8.20 13.82
N ILE A 78 12.97 -7.38 14.24
CA ILE A 78 13.15 -6.25 15.17
C ILE A 78 13.96 -6.65 16.42
N TYR A 79 14.08 -7.94 16.69
CA TYR A 79 14.59 -8.47 17.97
C TYR A 79 16.04 -8.92 17.94
N ARG A 80 16.73 -8.96 16.81
CA ARG A 80 18.13 -9.42 16.77
C ARG A 80 19.13 -8.34 16.40
N SER A 81 19.10 -7.81 15.20
CA SER A 81 20.07 -6.80 14.76
C SER A 81 19.42 -5.60 14.08
N GLY A 82 18.10 -5.57 14.07
CA GLY A 82 17.33 -4.47 13.49
C GLY A 82 16.87 -4.74 12.05
N TYR A 83 16.49 -3.66 11.38
CA TYR A 83 15.81 -3.69 10.08
C TYR A 83 16.65 -4.18 8.90
N TRP A 84 17.91 -4.48 9.13
CA TRP A 84 18.90 -4.76 8.08
C TRP A 84 19.03 -6.23 7.71
N ASP A 85 18.39 -7.11 8.47
CA ASP A 85 18.52 -8.57 8.31
C ASP A 85 17.55 -9.18 7.28
N ALA A 86 16.82 -8.34 6.54
CA ALA A 86 16.02 -8.78 5.40
C ALA A 86 16.88 -8.90 4.14
N VAL A 87 16.42 -9.67 3.17
CA VAL A 87 17.06 -9.73 1.86
C VAL A 87 17.06 -8.35 1.23
N HIS A 88 18.23 -7.84 0.89
CA HIS A 88 18.43 -6.53 0.30
C HIS A 88 19.63 -6.53 -0.64
N THR A 89 19.73 -5.53 -1.50
CA THR A 89 20.90 -5.27 -2.36
C THR A 89 21.80 -4.22 -1.75
N ASP A 90 21.23 -3.07 -1.39
CA ASP A 90 21.95 -1.91 -0.86
C ASP A 90 21.16 -1.23 0.25
N ILE A 91 21.90 -0.59 1.16
CA ILE A 91 21.36 0.26 2.22
C ILE A 91 21.94 1.66 2.02
N LEU A 92 21.08 2.62 1.69
CA LEU A 92 21.48 3.97 1.34
C LEU A 92 20.83 5.00 2.25
N LEU A 93 21.60 5.97 2.73
CA LEU A 93 21.09 7.17 3.37
C LEU A 93 20.94 8.27 2.33
N THR A 94 19.71 8.65 2.02
CA THR A 94 19.39 9.52 0.89
C THR A 94 18.32 10.55 1.23
N ARG A 95 18.26 11.61 0.42
CA ARG A 95 17.19 12.62 0.43
C ARG A 95 16.93 13.14 -0.98
N ALA A 96 15.79 13.82 -1.18
CA ALA A 96 15.54 14.55 -2.41
C ALA A 96 16.57 15.67 -2.60
N SER A 97 17.06 15.83 -3.83
CA SER A 97 17.94 16.94 -4.23
C SER A 97 17.16 18.19 -4.62
N ASP A 98 15.91 18.06 -4.99
CA ASP A 98 14.99 19.17 -5.24
C ASP A 98 14.51 19.74 -3.89
N ASP A 99 14.77 21.03 -3.67
CA ASP A 99 14.49 21.69 -2.38
C ASP A 99 12.99 21.72 -2.06
N MET A 100 12.10 21.90 -3.05
CA MET A 100 10.66 21.88 -2.82
C MET A 100 10.18 20.48 -2.42
N VAL A 101 10.64 19.46 -3.13
CA VAL A 101 10.30 18.06 -2.80
C VAL A 101 10.81 17.69 -1.42
N HIS A 102 12.00 18.14 -1.05
CA HIS A 102 12.57 17.93 0.27
C HIS A 102 11.75 18.62 1.37
N GLN A 103 11.34 19.87 1.16
CA GLN A 103 10.56 20.65 2.13
C GLN A 103 9.15 20.11 2.33
N MET A 104 8.52 19.58 1.27
CA MET A 104 7.20 18.96 1.33
C MET A 104 7.21 17.59 2.00
N GLY A 105 8.36 16.91 2.00
CA GLY A 105 8.54 15.62 2.65
C GLY A 105 8.76 15.77 4.15
N GLN A 106 8.36 14.78 4.95
CA GLN A 106 8.58 14.82 6.40
C GLN A 106 10.06 14.62 6.77
N ASP A 107 10.74 13.64 6.12
CA ASP A 107 12.10 13.24 6.50
C ASP A 107 13.13 13.34 5.37
N GLY A 108 12.82 13.81 4.24
CA GLY A 108 13.78 13.93 3.13
C GLY A 108 13.17 13.88 1.75
N GLY A 109 11.86 13.61 1.64
CA GLY A 109 11.11 13.69 0.39
C GLY A 109 11.47 12.63 -0.64
N LEU A 110 12.21 11.56 -0.26
CA LEU A 110 12.71 10.56 -1.22
C LEU A 110 11.59 9.84 -1.97
N VAL A 111 10.50 9.49 -1.29
CA VAL A 111 9.35 8.82 -1.92
C VAL A 111 8.80 9.68 -3.06
N SER A 112 8.51 10.95 -2.79
CA SER A 112 8.01 11.88 -3.79
C SER A 112 9.02 12.08 -4.93
N ALA A 113 10.32 12.18 -4.62
CA ALA A 113 11.38 12.34 -5.61
C ALA A 113 11.45 11.14 -6.58
N ILE A 114 11.37 9.91 -6.06
CA ILE A 114 11.37 8.68 -6.88
C ILE A 114 10.14 8.63 -7.79
N LEU A 115 8.95 8.93 -7.25
CA LEU A 115 7.71 8.92 -8.02
C LEU A 115 7.72 9.98 -9.13
N ILE A 116 8.13 11.21 -8.82
CA ILE A 116 8.23 12.29 -9.79
C ILE A 116 9.20 11.90 -10.90
N TRP A 117 10.40 11.46 -10.53
CA TRP A 117 11.39 11.02 -11.50
C TRP A 117 10.87 9.88 -12.39
N ALA A 118 10.28 8.84 -11.81
CA ALA A 118 9.76 7.71 -12.56
C ALA A 118 8.63 8.11 -13.53
N MET A 119 7.83 9.09 -13.14
CA MET A 119 6.75 9.62 -13.97
C MET A 119 7.31 10.50 -15.10
N GLU A 120 8.24 11.40 -14.82
CA GLU A 120 8.91 12.25 -15.82
C GLU A 120 9.70 11.45 -16.85
N GLN A 121 10.31 10.33 -16.43
CA GLN A 121 11.00 9.41 -17.35
C GLN A 121 10.03 8.45 -18.08
N GLY A 122 8.74 8.52 -17.81
CA GLY A 122 7.74 7.68 -18.45
C GLY A 122 7.78 6.21 -17.99
N TYR A 123 8.44 5.89 -16.87
CA TYR A 123 8.38 4.54 -16.30
C TYR A 123 7.00 4.22 -15.75
N ILE A 124 6.35 5.19 -15.10
CA ILE A 124 4.98 5.07 -14.59
C ILE A 124 4.08 6.14 -15.18
N ASP A 125 2.78 5.86 -15.23
CA ASP A 125 1.71 6.79 -15.59
C ASP A 125 0.78 7.11 -14.40
N GLY A 126 0.97 6.42 -13.27
CA GLY A 126 0.26 6.69 -12.03
C GLY A 126 0.95 6.14 -10.79
N ALA A 127 0.65 6.74 -9.65
CA ALA A 127 1.09 6.29 -8.34
C ALA A 127 -0.10 6.15 -7.39
N LEU A 128 -0.24 4.95 -6.79
CA LEU A 128 -1.23 4.67 -5.76
C LEU A 128 -0.67 5.15 -4.42
N THR A 129 -1.28 6.16 -3.85
CA THR A 129 -0.81 6.85 -2.66
C THR A 129 -1.98 7.20 -1.72
N SER A 130 -1.78 8.13 -0.79
CA SER A 130 -2.84 8.62 0.09
C SER A 130 -2.87 10.13 0.14
N TYR A 131 -4.05 10.66 0.40
CA TYR A 131 -4.32 12.09 0.63
C TYR A 131 -5.05 12.28 1.96
N LEU A 132 -5.14 13.50 2.42
CA LEU A 132 -6.11 13.87 3.46
C LEU A 132 -7.48 14.05 2.83
N GLU A 133 -8.52 13.54 3.46
CA GLU A 133 -9.90 13.72 3.04
C GLU A 133 -10.25 15.20 2.96
N GLY A 134 -10.75 15.66 1.82
CA GLY A 134 -11.03 17.07 1.56
C GLY A 134 -9.80 17.94 1.31
N GLY A 135 -8.60 17.39 1.29
CA GLY A 135 -7.34 18.11 1.03
C GLY A 135 -6.65 18.66 2.29
N ALA A 136 -5.48 19.25 2.11
CA ALA A 136 -4.63 19.72 3.22
C ALA A 136 -5.28 20.79 4.10
N ASP A 137 -6.15 21.63 3.52
CA ASP A 137 -6.81 22.74 4.23
C ASP A 137 -8.18 22.35 4.82
N SER A 138 -8.59 21.09 4.70
CA SER A 138 -9.89 20.61 5.18
C SER A 138 -10.02 20.53 6.70
N GLY A 139 -8.88 20.48 7.41
CA GLY A 139 -8.85 20.15 8.83
C GLY A 139 -9.07 18.67 9.14
N SER A 140 -9.29 17.83 8.13
CA SER A 140 -9.44 16.39 8.32
C SER A 140 -8.10 15.73 8.59
N TRP A 141 -8.10 14.77 9.53
CA TRP A 141 -6.97 13.90 9.81
C TRP A 141 -7.08 12.53 9.12
N LYS A 142 -8.21 12.27 8.49
CA LYS A 142 -8.49 11.00 7.82
C LYS A 142 -7.70 10.88 6.53
N ALA A 143 -6.88 9.84 6.46
CA ALA A 143 -6.16 9.49 5.24
C ALA A 143 -7.06 8.65 4.32
N ILE A 144 -7.10 9.00 3.04
CA ILE A 144 -7.85 8.28 2.01
C ILE A 144 -6.92 7.84 0.88
N PRO A 145 -7.19 6.69 0.22
CA PRO A 145 -6.45 6.27 -0.96
C PRO A 145 -6.71 7.21 -2.14
N GLY A 146 -5.74 7.33 -3.04
CA GLY A 146 -5.91 8.08 -4.27
C GLY A 146 -4.79 7.84 -5.27
N VAL A 147 -4.98 8.35 -6.49
CA VAL A 147 -4.06 8.18 -7.61
C VAL A 147 -3.42 9.52 -7.96
N ALA A 148 -2.09 9.56 -7.99
CA ALA A 148 -1.32 10.69 -8.51
C ALA A 148 -0.86 10.41 -9.94
N THR A 149 -1.00 11.39 -10.85
CA THR A 149 -0.62 11.30 -12.27
C THR A 149 0.31 12.42 -12.72
N ASN A 150 0.65 13.33 -11.82
CA ASN A 150 1.56 14.44 -12.08
C ASN A 150 2.30 14.85 -10.79
N ARG A 151 3.27 15.74 -10.97
CA ARG A 151 4.12 16.25 -9.88
C ARG A 151 3.31 16.87 -8.74
N ASP A 152 2.32 17.70 -9.08
CA ASP A 152 1.56 18.44 -8.06
C ASP A 152 0.70 17.49 -7.21
N GLU A 153 0.09 16.49 -7.84
CA GLU A 153 -0.65 15.43 -7.13
C GLU A 153 0.26 14.59 -6.25
N ILE A 154 1.49 14.27 -6.70
CA ILE A 154 2.48 13.57 -5.86
C ILE A 154 2.85 14.43 -4.64
N LEU A 155 3.08 15.73 -4.83
CA LEU A 155 3.41 16.64 -3.74
C LEU A 155 2.24 16.87 -2.79
N ALA A 156 1.00 16.92 -3.27
CA ALA A 156 -0.19 16.96 -2.42
C ALA A 156 -0.33 15.72 -1.53
N GLY A 157 0.22 14.58 -1.98
CA GLY A 157 0.33 13.34 -1.21
C GLY A 157 1.56 13.27 -0.31
N ALA A 158 2.45 14.25 -0.30
CA ALA A 158 3.69 14.22 0.50
C ALA A 158 3.43 14.34 2.01
N GLY A 159 4.41 13.92 2.80
CA GLY A 159 4.32 13.90 4.26
C GLY A 159 3.74 12.60 4.81
N SER A 160 4.01 12.34 6.10
CA SER A 160 3.52 11.15 6.79
C SER A 160 2.14 11.37 7.38
N ARG A 161 1.27 10.39 7.20
CA ARG A 161 -0.05 10.34 7.83
C ARG A 161 -0.09 9.19 8.81
N TYR A 162 -0.55 9.46 10.01
CA TYR A 162 -0.58 8.46 11.07
C TYR A 162 -1.94 7.77 11.22
N THR A 163 -2.92 8.17 10.42
CA THR A 163 -4.19 7.47 10.23
C THR A 163 -4.10 6.46 9.09
N TYR A 164 -4.97 5.47 9.11
CA TYR A 164 -4.89 4.38 8.16
C TYR A 164 -5.52 4.72 6.81
N SER A 165 -4.79 4.44 5.74
CA SER A 165 -5.31 4.44 4.37
C SER A 165 -4.93 3.14 3.66
N ALA A 166 -5.89 2.50 3.02
CA ALA A 166 -5.65 1.32 2.18
C ALA A 166 -5.32 1.74 0.75
N ASN A 167 -4.09 2.24 0.52
CA ASN A 167 -3.68 2.83 -0.76
C ASN A 167 -3.87 1.90 -1.97
N THR A 168 -3.88 0.60 -1.75
CA THR A 168 -4.18 -0.39 -2.79
C THR A 168 -5.58 -0.25 -3.38
N LEU A 169 -6.55 0.31 -2.66
CA LEU A 169 -7.90 0.55 -3.18
C LEU A 169 -7.95 1.59 -4.29
N ALA A 170 -6.95 2.46 -4.39
CA ALA A 170 -6.83 3.38 -5.51
C ALA A 170 -6.55 2.67 -6.86
N TYR A 171 -6.32 1.34 -6.82
CA TYR A 171 -6.08 0.55 -8.03
C TYR A 171 -7.25 0.57 -9.02
N ASP A 172 -8.47 0.44 -8.53
CA ASP A 172 -9.65 0.41 -9.41
C ASP A 172 -9.85 1.77 -10.10
N GLU A 173 -9.69 2.89 -9.36
CA GLU A 173 -9.67 4.24 -9.94
C GLU A 173 -8.58 4.37 -11.03
N ALA A 174 -7.37 3.88 -10.76
CA ALA A 174 -6.29 3.94 -11.73
C ALA A 174 -6.62 3.18 -13.02
N VAL A 175 -7.24 2.00 -12.91
CA VAL A 175 -7.69 1.20 -14.05
C VAL A 175 -8.80 1.90 -14.82
N GLU A 176 -9.79 2.46 -14.14
CA GLU A 176 -10.88 3.24 -14.76
C GLU A 176 -10.35 4.46 -15.52
N ARG A 177 -9.29 5.09 -15.02
CA ARG A 177 -8.57 6.20 -15.69
C ARG A 177 -7.68 5.73 -16.84
N GLY A 178 -7.60 4.43 -17.11
CA GLY A 178 -6.81 3.84 -18.19
C GLY A 178 -5.30 3.76 -17.92
N LEU A 179 -4.88 3.91 -16.66
CA LEU A 179 -3.47 3.83 -16.27
C LEU A 179 -3.01 2.36 -16.25
N SER A 180 -1.79 2.10 -16.66
CA SER A 180 -1.28 0.75 -16.87
C SER A 180 0.14 0.50 -16.35
N ARG A 181 0.81 1.55 -15.91
CA ARG A 181 2.18 1.51 -15.36
C ARG A 181 2.19 2.22 -14.01
N LEU A 182 1.91 1.47 -12.96
CA LEU A 182 1.65 2.00 -11.64
C LEU A 182 2.82 1.77 -10.67
N ALA A 183 3.02 2.70 -9.77
CA ALA A 183 3.75 2.50 -8.52
C ALA A 183 2.77 2.40 -7.36
N LEU A 184 3.05 1.56 -6.37
CA LEU A 184 2.33 1.54 -5.10
C LEU A 184 3.21 2.11 -3.99
N VAL A 185 2.69 3.08 -3.25
CA VAL A 185 3.29 3.53 -1.98
C VAL A 185 2.43 3.01 -0.84
N GLY A 186 3.02 2.33 0.12
CA GLY A 186 2.26 1.80 1.24
C GLY A 186 3.11 1.29 2.39
N MET A 187 2.47 1.13 3.53
CA MET A 187 3.08 0.47 4.69
C MET A 187 3.37 -1.00 4.37
N SER A 188 4.19 -1.66 5.18
CA SER A 188 4.62 -3.05 4.99
C SER A 188 3.46 -4.03 4.72
N CYS A 189 2.30 -3.83 5.34
CA CYS A 189 1.11 -4.66 5.08
C CYS A 189 0.52 -4.48 3.67
N GLN A 190 0.78 -3.36 3.01
CA GLN A 190 0.34 -3.06 1.65
C GLN A 190 1.45 -3.35 0.64
N SER A 191 2.68 -2.94 0.94
CA SER A 191 3.83 -3.17 0.07
C SER A 191 4.19 -4.65 -0.10
N SER A 192 3.72 -5.54 0.77
CA SER A 192 3.81 -6.99 0.59
C SER A 192 2.85 -7.57 -0.48
N ILE A 193 1.83 -6.81 -0.89
CA ILE A 193 0.83 -7.30 -1.85
C ILE A 193 1.43 -7.54 -3.24
N PRO A 194 2.12 -6.58 -3.88
CA PRO A 194 2.70 -6.80 -5.20
C PRO A 194 3.66 -8.00 -5.26
N PRO A 195 4.65 -8.17 -4.35
CA PRO A 195 5.51 -9.36 -4.32
C PRO A 195 4.74 -10.68 -4.23
N VAL A 196 3.70 -10.74 -3.40
CA VAL A 196 2.82 -11.91 -3.31
C VAL A 196 2.13 -12.19 -4.63
N MET A 197 1.61 -11.16 -5.28
CA MET A 197 0.90 -11.32 -6.55
C MET A 197 1.84 -11.68 -7.71
N TRP A 198 3.03 -11.08 -7.76
CA TRP A 198 4.04 -11.40 -8.77
C TRP A 198 4.49 -12.86 -8.65
N SER A 199 4.91 -13.29 -7.47
CA SER A 199 5.39 -14.65 -7.22
C SER A 199 4.31 -15.71 -7.48
N ARG A 200 3.04 -15.38 -7.22
CA ARG A 200 1.89 -16.28 -7.45
C ARG A 200 1.20 -16.09 -8.79
N LYS A 201 1.74 -15.22 -9.66
CA LYS A 201 1.24 -14.96 -11.02
C LYS A 201 -0.24 -14.54 -11.07
N ILE A 202 -0.64 -13.62 -10.17
CA ILE A 202 -1.98 -13.04 -10.16
C ILE A 202 -1.98 -11.83 -11.11
N GLY A 203 -2.09 -12.09 -12.40
CA GLY A 203 -1.77 -11.13 -13.44
C GLY A 203 -2.71 -9.93 -13.57
N LYS A 204 -3.96 -10.00 -13.08
CA LYS A 204 -4.90 -8.85 -13.15
C LYS A 204 -4.31 -7.60 -12.50
N VAL A 205 -3.76 -7.73 -11.31
CA VAL A 205 -3.27 -6.63 -10.49
C VAL A 205 -1.75 -6.49 -10.58
N SER A 206 -1.03 -7.61 -10.69
CA SER A 206 0.42 -7.59 -10.65
C SER A 206 1.09 -7.02 -11.90
N LYS A 207 0.43 -7.07 -13.06
CA LYS A 207 1.00 -6.54 -14.30
C LYS A 207 1.08 -5.02 -14.34
N PRO A 208 0.03 -4.26 -13.95
CA PRO A 208 0.09 -2.81 -13.92
C PRO A 208 1.02 -2.24 -12.85
N ILE A 209 1.16 -2.90 -11.69
CA ILE A 209 2.04 -2.41 -10.62
C ILE A 209 3.47 -2.84 -10.93
N LEU A 210 4.32 -1.91 -11.37
CA LEU A 210 5.69 -2.17 -11.81
C LEU A 210 6.67 -2.21 -10.66
N PHE A 211 6.50 -1.37 -9.65
CA PHE A 211 7.27 -1.38 -8.42
C PHE A 211 6.46 -0.86 -7.24
N ASN A 212 6.95 -1.10 -6.04
CA ASN A 212 6.33 -0.57 -4.83
C ASN A 212 7.38 0.01 -3.88
N ILE A 213 6.97 1.05 -3.16
CA ILE A 213 7.76 1.69 -2.11
C ILE A 213 7.14 1.30 -0.77
N GLY A 214 7.87 0.50 -0.01
CA GLY A 214 7.47 0.09 1.33
C GLY A 214 7.89 1.13 2.37
N LEU A 215 6.92 1.69 3.07
CA LEU A 215 7.17 2.59 4.19
C LEU A 215 7.33 1.78 5.48
N LEU A 216 8.37 2.05 6.24
CA LEU A 216 8.53 1.47 7.57
C LEU A 216 7.46 2.06 8.50
N CYS A 217 6.71 1.19 9.14
CA CYS A 217 5.58 1.56 9.97
C CYS A 217 5.62 0.78 11.28
N SER A 218 5.59 1.47 12.41
CA SER A 218 5.47 0.86 13.73
C SER A 218 4.01 0.77 14.20
N LYS A 219 3.18 1.76 13.84
CA LYS A 219 1.76 1.83 14.22
C LYS A 219 0.98 2.82 13.34
N THR A 220 -0.33 2.65 13.32
CA THR A 220 -1.31 3.62 12.81
C THR A 220 -2.38 3.82 13.86
N PHE A 221 -3.03 4.95 13.81
CA PHE A 221 -4.11 5.31 14.71
C PHE A 221 -5.43 5.33 13.95
N ASP A 222 -6.51 5.18 14.69
CA ASP A 222 -7.84 5.55 14.24
C ASP A 222 -7.91 7.07 14.10
N ASP A 223 -8.60 7.60 13.11
CA ASP A 223 -8.71 9.04 12.89
C ASP A 223 -9.43 9.76 14.03
N SER A 224 -10.34 9.09 14.74
CA SER A 224 -11.02 9.62 15.94
C SER A 224 -10.04 10.07 17.04
N ILE A 225 -8.82 9.54 17.08
CA ILE A 225 -7.83 9.93 18.10
C ILE A 225 -7.52 11.43 18.08
N PHE A 226 -7.59 12.06 16.90
CA PHE A 226 -7.28 13.47 16.77
C PHE A 226 -8.39 14.34 17.40
N GLU A 227 -9.64 14.00 17.17
CA GLU A 227 -10.79 14.70 17.75
C GLU A 227 -10.93 14.38 19.26
N GLU A 228 -10.93 13.10 19.61
CA GLU A 228 -11.21 12.65 20.99
C GLU A 228 -10.07 12.95 21.96
N LEU A 229 -8.82 12.92 21.52
CA LEU A 229 -7.67 13.08 22.40
C LEU A 229 -6.95 14.41 22.19
N PHE A 230 -6.60 14.76 20.96
CA PHE A 230 -5.76 15.92 20.72
C PHE A 230 -6.55 17.22 20.78
N GLU A 231 -7.68 17.33 20.11
CA GLU A 231 -8.52 18.52 20.15
C GLU A 231 -9.13 18.72 21.54
N ALA A 232 -9.68 17.67 22.14
CA ALA A 232 -10.27 17.76 23.47
C ALA A 232 -9.25 18.10 24.57
N LYS A 233 -7.95 17.78 24.39
CA LYS A 233 -6.92 17.97 25.40
C LYS A 233 -6.06 19.21 25.19
N TYR A 234 -5.84 19.59 23.95
CA TYR A 234 -4.87 20.64 23.59
C TYR A 234 -5.52 21.83 22.85
N GLY A 235 -6.77 21.75 22.45
CA GLY A 235 -7.55 22.82 21.79
C GLY A 235 -7.24 22.95 20.35
#